data_0de0c79fde1e7c4693d5535024db879e
#
_entry.id   0de0c79fde1e7c4693d5535024db879e
#
_cell.length_a   1.000
_cell.length_b   1.000
_cell.length_c   1.000
_cell.angle_alpha   90.00
_cell.angle_beta   90.00
_cell.angle_gamma   90.00
#
_symmetry.space_group_name_H-M   'P 1'
#
loop_
_entity.id
_entity.type
_entity.pdbx_description
1 polymer ?
#
loop_
_entity_poly.entity_id
_entity_poly.type
_entity_poly.pdbx_seq_one_letter_code
_entity_poly.pdbx_strand_id
1 'polypeptide(L)'
;MPLDAICLSAVVRETAAQVENTRIEKIQQPARDQVVLLLRGGRRLLLCAGATQPRLHLTALPRDNPSQPPMFCMLLRKHLAGGRIVSVEQEPLERVVTLHIQAADELGEQRPWRLILEAMPRHANLILVDHQGRITDCLRRVDFEMSQQRQVLPGLFYHLPPRQEKRSPLEVSREEFLELLSALPEGAPLDGWLLDTFTALPP
;
A
#
# COMPACT_ATOMS: atom_id res chain seq x y z
N MET A 1 -3.03 -16.56 -4.09
CA MET A 1 -4.01 -15.94 -3.18
C MET A 1 -3.52 -14.53 -2.88
N PRO A 2 -4.30 -13.47 -3.05
CA PRO A 2 -3.89 -12.13 -2.66
C PRO A 2 -3.75 -12.07 -1.14
N LEU A 3 -2.81 -11.23 -0.65
CA LEU A 3 -2.66 -11.02 0.78
C LEU A 3 -3.93 -10.36 1.35
N ASP A 4 -4.51 -10.94 2.38
CA ASP A 4 -5.50 -10.26 3.21
C ASP A 4 -4.84 -9.21 4.11
N ALA A 5 -5.65 -8.40 4.80
CA ALA A 5 -5.11 -7.31 5.62
C ALA A 5 -4.34 -7.83 6.85
N ILE A 6 -4.70 -9.00 7.39
CA ILE A 6 -4.04 -9.60 8.56
C ILE A 6 -2.66 -10.14 8.16
N CYS A 7 -2.59 -10.94 7.09
CA CYS A 7 -1.30 -11.41 6.56
C CYS A 7 -0.41 -10.23 6.14
N LEU A 8 -0.99 -9.20 5.52
CA LEU A 8 -0.26 -8.00 5.16
C LEU A 8 0.34 -7.31 6.38
N SER A 9 -0.35 -7.28 7.53
CA SER A 9 0.19 -6.67 8.75
C SER A 9 1.45 -7.37 9.27
N ALA A 10 1.51 -8.69 9.16
CA ALA A 10 2.71 -9.45 9.52
C ALA A 10 3.88 -9.11 8.58
N VAL A 11 3.61 -9.07 7.27
CA VAL A 11 4.63 -8.70 6.26
C VAL A 11 5.11 -7.25 6.44
N VAL A 12 4.20 -6.32 6.74
CA VAL A 12 4.56 -4.91 7.01
C VAL A 12 5.45 -4.82 8.25
N ARG A 13 5.12 -5.51 9.33
CA ARG A 13 5.93 -5.53 10.56
C ARG A 13 7.34 -6.08 10.30
N GLU A 14 7.45 -7.18 9.59
CA GLU A 14 8.73 -7.78 9.22
C GLU A 14 9.54 -6.82 8.32
N THR A 15 8.89 -6.22 7.33
CA THR A 15 9.51 -5.27 6.42
C THR A 15 9.98 -4.03 7.15
N ALA A 16 9.14 -3.41 7.97
CA ALA A 16 9.45 -2.22 8.75
C ALA A 16 10.72 -2.40 9.59
N ALA A 17 10.80 -3.51 10.33
CA ALA A 17 11.96 -3.83 11.17
C ALA A 17 13.29 -3.89 10.39
N GLN A 18 13.26 -4.12 9.08
CA GLN A 18 14.45 -4.25 8.26
C GLN A 18 14.75 -3.03 7.38
N VAL A 19 13.74 -2.20 7.05
CA VAL A 19 13.92 -1.10 6.10
C VAL A 19 13.83 0.28 6.73
N GLU A 20 13.24 0.41 7.91
CA GLU A 20 13.18 1.70 8.60
C GLU A 20 14.59 2.24 8.91
N ASN A 21 14.72 3.54 8.82
CA ASN A 21 15.98 4.28 8.93
C ASN A 21 17.03 3.93 7.87
N THR A 22 16.67 3.18 6.81
CA THR A 22 17.59 2.92 5.71
C THR A 22 17.46 3.96 4.59
N ARG A 23 18.55 4.16 3.86
CA ARG A 23 18.62 5.10 2.74
C ARG A 23 18.27 4.40 1.43
N ILE A 24 17.49 5.06 0.58
CA ILE A 24 17.17 4.60 -0.78
C ILE A 24 18.34 4.99 -1.68
N GLU A 25 19.09 4.01 -2.18
CA GLU A 25 20.24 4.23 -3.06
C GLU A 25 19.83 4.27 -4.53
N LYS A 26 18.89 3.40 -4.92
CA LYS A 26 18.42 3.31 -6.31
C LYS A 26 16.95 2.90 -6.37
N ILE A 27 16.26 3.38 -7.38
CA ILE A 27 14.86 3.02 -7.66
C ILE A 27 14.79 2.41 -9.06
N GLN A 28 14.13 1.27 -9.16
CA GLN A 28 13.95 0.52 -10.39
C GLN A 28 12.47 0.19 -10.59
N GLN A 29 12.04 0.11 -11.84
CA GLN A 29 10.70 -0.33 -12.21
C GLN A 29 10.82 -1.42 -13.27
N PRO A 30 11.05 -2.68 -12.84
CA PRO A 30 11.30 -3.80 -13.76
C PRO A 30 10.06 -4.20 -14.58
N ALA A 31 8.87 -3.92 -14.08
CA ALA A 31 7.62 -4.15 -14.77
C ALA A 31 6.66 -2.97 -14.57
N ARG A 32 5.61 -2.90 -15.37
CA ARG A 32 4.64 -1.80 -15.35
C ARG A 32 4.02 -1.57 -13.97
N ASP A 33 3.84 -2.64 -13.20
CA ASP A 33 3.17 -2.68 -11.90
C ASP A 33 4.11 -2.97 -10.72
N GLN A 34 5.44 -2.92 -10.94
CA GLN A 34 6.43 -3.29 -9.92
C GLN A 34 7.49 -2.20 -9.78
N VAL A 35 7.72 -1.76 -8.56
CA VAL A 35 8.82 -0.86 -8.19
C VAL A 35 9.71 -1.57 -7.18
N VAL A 36 11.03 -1.46 -7.34
CA VAL A 36 12.02 -1.98 -6.42
C VAL A 36 12.85 -0.81 -5.88
N LEU A 37 12.85 -0.67 -4.56
CA LEU A 37 13.75 0.23 -3.85
C LEU A 37 15.00 -0.54 -3.42
N LEU A 38 16.14 -0.15 -3.96
CA LEU A 38 17.43 -0.65 -3.51
C LEU A 38 17.88 0.21 -2.34
N LEU A 39 18.07 -0.44 -1.21
CA LEU A 39 18.35 0.21 0.07
C LEU A 39 19.82 0.01 0.45
N ARG A 40 20.35 0.93 1.21
CA ARG A 40 21.69 0.82 1.78
C ARG A 40 21.85 -0.49 2.53
N GLY A 41 22.97 -1.19 2.32
CA GLY A 41 23.17 -2.54 2.84
C GLY A 41 22.68 -3.66 1.93
N GLY A 42 22.34 -3.34 0.66
CA GLY A 42 22.04 -4.33 -0.38
C GLY A 42 20.61 -4.91 -0.33
N ARG A 43 19.77 -4.48 0.60
CA ARG A 43 18.37 -4.93 0.65
C ARG A 43 17.57 -4.37 -0.52
N ARG A 44 16.63 -5.16 -1.00
CA ARG A 44 15.71 -4.77 -2.07
C ARG A 44 14.28 -4.91 -1.59
N LEU A 45 13.55 -3.80 -1.54
CA LEU A 45 12.13 -3.78 -1.22
C LEU A 45 11.33 -3.73 -2.51
N LEU A 46 10.56 -4.78 -2.79
CA LEU A 46 9.62 -4.85 -3.90
C LEU A 46 8.26 -4.33 -3.47
N LEU A 47 7.71 -3.41 -4.26
CA LEU A 47 6.34 -2.93 -4.20
C LEU A 47 5.65 -3.34 -5.50
N CYS A 48 4.63 -4.19 -5.41
CA CYS A 48 3.89 -4.70 -6.55
C CYS A 48 2.42 -4.28 -6.45
N ALA A 49 1.97 -3.50 -7.43
CA ALA A 49 0.58 -3.09 -7.61
C ALA A 49 -0.12 -3.87 -8.73
N GLY A 50 0.27 -5.13 -8.92
CA GLY A 50 -0.33 -6.03 -9.91
C GLY A 50 -1.76 -6.42 -9.52
N ALA A 51 -2.65 -6.49 -10.51
CA ALA A 51 -4.08 -6.74 -10.30
C ALA A 51 -4.40 -8.10 -9.65
N THR A 52 -3.53 -9.08 -9.80
CA THR A 52 -3.74 -10.44 -9.28
C THR A 52 -3.07 -10.68 -7.93
N GLN A 53 -1.87 -10.11 -7.74
CA GLN A 53 -1.04 -10.37 -6.55
C GLN A 53 -0.35 -9.08 -6.07
N PRO A 54 -1.12 -8.07 -5.65
CA PRO A 54 -0.53 -6.89 -5.04
C PRO A 54 0.14 -7.28 -3.72
N ARG A 55 1.37 -6.77 -3.50
CA ARG A 55 2.17 -7.12 -2.32
C ARG A 55 3.38 -6.21 -2.14
N LEU A 56 3.94 -6.23 -0.95
CA LEU A 56 5.30 -5.75 -0.70
C LEU A 56 6.09 -6.83 0.05
N HIS A 57 7.37 -6.91 -0.21
CA HIS A 57 8.30 -7.77 0.54
C HIS A 57 9.75 -7.49 0.16
N LEU A 58 10.66 -7.91 1.01
CA LEU A 58 12.07 -7.95 0.66
C LEU A 58 12.34 -9.09 -0.32
N THR A 59 13.22 -8.85 -1.28
CA THR A 59 13.60 -9.84 -2.29
C THR A 59 15.10 -9.86 -2.54
N ALA A 60 15.67 -11.04 -2.66
CA ALA A 60 17.04 -11.24 -3.11
C ALA A 60 17.14 -11.39 -4.64
N LEU A 61 16.01 -11.64 -5.31
CA LEU A 61 15.99 -11.93 -6.75
C LEU A 61 16.27 -10.66 -7.55
N PRO A 62 17.29 -10.66 -8.42
CA PRO A 62 17.50 -9.61 -9.40
C PRO A 62 16.34 -9.63 -10.41
N ARG A 63 16.04 -8.47 -10.97
CA ARG A 63 15.05 -8.32 -12.04
C ARG A 63 15.64 -7.50 -13.15
N ASP A 64 15.37 -7.90 -14.38
CA ASP A 64 15.74 -7.15 -15.55
C ASP A 64 14.93 -5.87 -15.62
N ASN A 65 15.60 -4.78 -15.93
CA ASN A 65 14.97 -3.48 -16.07
C ASN A 65 14.86 -3.12 -17.54
N PRO A 66 13.81 -2.42 -17.95
CA PRO A 66 13.70 -1.90 -19.31
C PRO A 66 14.87 -0.95 -19.59
N SER A 67 15.29 -0.90 -20.86
CA SER A 67 16.36 -0.01 -21.31
C SER A 67 16.05 1.47 -21.04
N GLN A 68 14.77 1.85 -21.15
CA GLN A 68 14.28 3.16 -20.80
C GLN A 68 13.38 3.05 -19.56
N PRO A 69 13.72 3.75 -18.45
CA PRO A 69 12.88 3.75 -17.27
C PRO A 69 11.52 4.39 -17.55
N PRO A 70 10.40 3.81 -17.08
CA PRO A 70 9.09 4.44 -17.17
C PRO A 70 9.05 5.82 -16.48
N MET A 71 8.14 6.68 -16.91
CA MET A 71 8.00 8.04 -16.38
C MET A 71 7.81 8.05 -14.85
N PHE A 72 6.98 7.17 -14.32
CA PHE A 72 6.75 7.06 -12.87
C PHE A 72 8.05 6.71 -12.11
N CYS A 73 8.89 5.82 -12.68
CA CYS A 73 10.19 5.51 -12.11
C CYS A 73 11.11 6.74 -12.07
N MET A 74 11.12 7.52 -13.15
CA MET A 74 11.92 8.74 -13.22
C MET A 74 11.47 9.77 -12.19
N LEU A 75 10.17 9.90 -11.99
CA LEU A 75 9.59 10.79 -10.99
C LEU A 75 9.91 10.33 -9.57
N LEU A 76 9.80 9.03 -9.28
CA LEU A 76 10.23 8.47 -7.99
C LEU A 76 11.73 8.75 -7.73
N ARG A 77 12.59 8.59 -8.75
CA ARG A 77 14.01 8.90 -8.63
C ARG A 77 14.25 10.36 -8.33
N LYS A 78 13.55 11.27 -9.01
CA LYS A 78 13.66 12.71 -8.80
C LYS A 78 13.39 13.09 -7.35
N HIS A 79 12.36 12.51 -6.73
CA HIS A 79 11.87 12.94 -5.42
C HIS A 79 12.38 12.09 -4.24
N LEU A 80 12.68 10.82 -4.47
CA LEU A 80 12.97 9.87 -3.39
C LEU A 80 14.41 9.32 -3.39
N ALA A 81 15.17 9.46 -4.49
CA ALA A 81 16.55 8.95 -4.51
C ALA A 81 17.41 9.68 -3.48
N GLY A 82 18.17 8.90 -2.71
CA GLY A 82 18.97 9.42 -1.60
C GLY A 82 18.17 9.70 -0.31
N GLY A 83 16.84 9.61 -0.37
CA GLY A 83 15.98 9.76 0.81
C GLY A 83 16.08 8.57 1.77
N ARG A 84 15.52 8.75 2.97
CA ARG A 84 15.49 7.74 4.03
C ARG A 84 14.05 7.33 4.32
N ILE A 85 13.81 6.03 4.41
CA ILE A 85 12.55 5.49 4.89
C ILE A 85 12.49 5.74 6.40
N VAL A 86 11.49 6.51 6.85
CA VAL A 86 11.29 6.85 8.25
C VAL A 86 10.46 5.78 8.95
N SER A 87 9.33 5.42 8.34
CA SER A 87 8.45 4.35 8.82
C SER A 87 7.74 3.65 7.67
N VAL A 88 7.25 2.45 7.96
CA VAL A 88 6.36 1.67 7.07
C VAL A 88 5.12 1.30 7.88
N GLU A 89 4.00 1.82 7.49
CA GLU A 89 2.75 1.73 8.24
C GLU A 89 1.64 1.16 7.38
N GLN A 90 0.79 0.34 7.99
CA GLN A 90 -0.45 -0.13 7.37
C GLN A 90 -1.64 0.59 7.99
N GLU A 91 -2.57 1.03 7.17
CA GLU A 91 -3.86 1.49 7.67
C GLU A 91 -4.58 0.32 8.37
N PRO A 92 -5.10 0.50 9.61
CA PRO A 92 -5.64 -0.59 10.42
C PRO A 92 -6.68 -1.43 9.67
N LEU A 93 -6.43 -2.73 9.56
CA LEU A 93 -7.25 -3.73 8.87
C LEU A 93 -7.56 -3.43 7.39
N GLU A 94 -6.85 -2.47 6.79
CA GLU A 94 -6.96 -2.15 5.38
C GLU A 94 -5.74 -2.67 4.60
N ARG A 95 -5.90 -2.83 3.30
CA ARG A 95 -4.80 -3.23 2.42
C ARG A 95 -4.12 -2.01 1.80
N VAL A 96 -3.80 -1.06 2.65
CA VAL A 96 -3.10 0.18 2.30
C VAL A 96 -1.85 0.29 3.15
N VAL A 97 -0.70 0.39 2.52
CA VAL A 97 0.61 0.51 3.17
C VAL A 97 1.27 1.80 2.74
N THR A 98 1.71 2.59 3.70
CA THR A 98 2.41 3.86 3.49
C THR A 98 3.86 3.76 3.92
N LEU A 99 4.77 4.04 3.00
CA LEU A 99 6.17 4.31 3.32
C LEU A 99 6.33 5.81 3.52
N HIS A 100 6.66 6.23 4.73
CA HIS A 100 7.04 7.60 5.04
C HIS A 100 8.52 7.80 4.73
N ILE A 101 8.83 8.74 3.86
CA ILE A 101 10.19 8.95 3.34
C ILE A 101 10.57 10.41 3.54
N GLN A 102 11.75 10.63 4.08
CA GLN A 102 12.35 11.94 4.16
C GLN A 102 13.40 12.08 3.07
N ALA A 103 13.22 13.04 2.17
CA ALA A 103 14.15 13.26 1.06
C ALA A 103 14.42 14.75 0.86
N ALA A 104 15.63 15.07 0.39
CA ALA A 104 15.99 16.44 0.05
C ALA A 104 15.32 16.86 -1.26
N ASP A 105 14.77 18.06 -1.27
CA ASP A 105 14.30 18.70 -2.49
C ASP A 105 15.47 19.31 -3.30
N GLU A 106 15.16 19.99 -4.40
CA GLU A 106 16.17 20.62 -5.27
C GLU A 106 16.99 21.73 -4.56
N LEU A 107 16.47 22.27 -3.47
CA LEU A 107 17.14 23.28 -2.64
C LEU A 107 17.93 22.65 -1.48
N GLY A 108 17.88 21.32 -1.35
CA GLY A 108 18.53 20.60 -0.25
C GLY A 108 17.70 20.54 1.04
N GLU A 109 16.49 21.09 1.05
CA GLU A 109 15.61 21.03 2.21
C GLU A 109 14.96 19.65 2.34
N GLN A 110 14.96 19.11 3.56
CA GLN A 110 14.31 17.82 3.84
C GLN A 110 12.80 17.96 3.80
N ARG A 111 12.17 17.21 2.91
CA ARG A 111 10.72 17.17 2.74
C ARG A 111 10.18 15.77 3.02
N PRO A 112 9.05 15.66 3.74
CA PRO A 112 8.37 14.39 3.91
C PRO A 112 7.60 14.02 2.64
N TRP A 113 7.73 12.75 2.25
CA TRP A 113 7.03 12.11 1.15
C TRP A 113 6.31 10.87 1.64
N ARG A 114 5.22 10.51 1.00
CA ARG A 114 4.54 9.24 1.21
C ARG A 114 4.49 8.46 -0.09
N LEU A 115 5.01 7.25 -0.07
CA LEU A 115 4.83 6.28 -1.16
C LEU A 115 3.82 5.24 -0.68
N ILE A 116 2.62 5.26 -1.27
CA ILE A 116 1.46 4.53 -0.80
C ILE A 116 1.18 3.36 -1.74
N LEU A 117 1.17 2.14 -1.21
CA LEU A 117 0.73 0.95 -1.91
C LEU A 117 -0.69 0.61 -1.48
N GLU A 118 -1.62 0.68 -2.41
CA GLU A 118 -2.97 0.14 -2.27
C GLU A 118 -2.95 -1.29 -2.82
N ALA A 119 -3.01 -2.28 -1.92
CA ALA A 119 -2.84 -3.70 -2.27
C ALA A 119 -4.19 -4.41 -2.48
N MET A 120 -5.15 -3.73 -3.09
CA MET A 120 -6.47 -4.31 -3.40
C MET A 120 -6.47 -4.87 -4.83
N PRO A 121 -6.76 -6.18 -5.02
CA PRO A 121 -6.88 -6.75 -6.35
C PRO A 121 -7.81 -5.92 -7.26
N ARG A 122 -7.49 -5.81 -8.54
CA ARG A 122 -8.15 -4.98 -9.56
C ARG A 122 -7.99 -3.47 -9.38
N HIS A 123 -7.88 -2.97 -8.15
CA HIS A 123 -7.71 -1.54 -7.83
C HIS A 123 -6.33 -1.23 -7.26
N ALA A 124 -5.39 -2.19 -7.34
CA ALA A 124 -4.04 -1.99 -6.84
C ALA A 124 -3.36 -0.81 -7.52
N ASN A 125 -2.67 0.00 -6.70
CA ASN A 125 -2.00 1.20 -7.16
C ASN A 125 -0.75 1.49 -6.32
N LEU A 126 0.17 2.24 -6.87
CA LEU A 126 1.29 2.83 -6.16
C LEU A 126 1.27 4.34 -6.42
N ILE A 127 1.20 5.12 -5.35
CA ILE A 127 0.89 6.54 -5.40
C ILE A 127 1.97 7.31 -4.65
N LEU A 128 2.55 8.31 -5.30
CA LEU A 128 3.47 9.26 -4.66
C LEU A 128 2.70 10.50 -4.21
N VAL A 129 2.82 10.82 -2.92
CA VAL A 129 2.14 11.95 -2.29
C VAL A 129 3.17 12.87 -1.64
N ASP A 130 3.05 14.15 -1.88
CA ASP A 130 3.93 15.19 -1.36
C ASP A 130 3.63 15.57 0.10
N HIS A 131 4.42 16.50 0.64
CA HIS A 131 4.29 17.02 2.00
C HIS A 131 2.99 17.79 2.27
N GLN A 132 2.28 18.24 1.21
CA GLN A 132 0.99 18.92 1.32
C GLN A 132 -0.18 17.94 1.26
N GLY A 133 0.07 16.65 1.02
CA GLY A 133 -0.96 15.62 0.86
C GLY A 133 -1.49 15.51 -0.57
N ARG A 134 -0.84 16.15 -1.55
CA ARG A 134 -1.23 16.08 -2.96
C ARG A 134 -0.56 14.90 -3.66
N ILE A 135 -1.29 14.25 -4.52
CA ILE A 135 -0.78 13.21 -5.40
C ILE A 135 0.16 13.86 -6.42
N THR A 136 1.43 13.48 -6.37
CA THR A 136 2.42 13.92 -7.37
C THR A 136 2.31 13.09 -8.64
N ASP A 137 2.19 11.77 -8.52
CA ASP A 137 1.81 10.85 -9.61
C ASP A 137 1.44 9.47 -9.02
N CYS A 138 0.96 8.58 -9.90
CA CYS A 138 0.56 7.22 -9.55
C CYS A 138 0.78 6.26 -10.73
N LEU A 139 0.90 4.96 -10.45
CA LEU A 139 1.01 3.95 -11.51
C LEU A 139 -0.26 3.83 -12.34
N ARG A 140 -1.41 3.95 -11.70
CA ARG A 140 -2.72 3.87 -12.33
C ARG A 140 -3.52 5.12 -12.02
N ARG A 141 -3.79 5.92 -13.03
CA ARG A 141 -4.67 7.08 -12.92
C ARG A 141 -6.12 6.61 -12.95
N VAL A 142 -6.91 7.13 -12.01
CA VAL A 142 -8.34 6.86 -11.90
C VAL A 142 -9.07 8.19 -11.98
N ASP A 143 -9.75 8.42 -13.10
CA ASP A 143 -10.53 9.61 -13.35
C ASP A 143 -12.01 9.42 -12.96
N PHE A 144 -12.83 10.43 -13.22
CA PHE A 144 -14.24 10.42 -12.90
C PHE A 144 -15.04 9.37 -13.72
N GLU A 145 -14.59 9.07 -14.94
CA GLU A 145 -15.23 8.06 -15.79
C GLU A 145 -15.00 6.64 -15.24
N MET A 146 -13.81 6.41 -14.67
CA MET A 146 -13.45 5.12 -14.05
C MET A 146 -14.03 4.93 -12.65
N SER A 147 -14.19 6.02 -11.88
CA SER A 147 -14.76 5.97 -10.53
C SER A 147 -15.38 7.31 -10.15
N GLN A 148 -16.69 7.29 -9.88
CA GLN A 148 -17.40 8.46 -9.35
C GLN A 148 -17.13 8.69 -7.86
N GLN A 149 -16.74 7.65 -7.13
CA GLN A 149 -16.53 7.72 -5.68
C GLN A 149 -15.16 8.31 -5.32
N ARG A 150 -14.12 7.98 -6.09
CA ARG A 150 -12.76 8.40 -5.76
C ARG A 150 -11.89 8.49 -7.01
N GLN A 151 -11.32 9.65 -7.24
CA GLN A 151 -10.33 9.88 -8.29
C GLN A 151 -8.92 9.79 -7.70
N VAL A 152 -7.97 9.28 -8.51
CA VAL A 152 -6.54 9.23 -8.19
C VAL A 152 -5.79 9.83 -9.37
N LEU A 153 -5.56 11.15 -9.30
CA LEU A 153 -4.93 11.93 -10.36
C LEU A 153 -3.88 12.89 -9.77
N PRO A 154 -2.81 13.17 -10.50
CA PRO A 154 -1.84 14.19 -10.12
C PRO A 154 -2.50 15.53 -9.80
N GLY A 155 -2.06 16.17 -8.71
CA GLY A 155 -2.58 17.46 -8.23
C GLY A 155 -3.76 17.37 -7.27
N LEU A 156 -4.50 16.26 -7.23
CA LEU A 156 -5.57 16.06 -6.25
C LEU A 156 -4.99 15.68 -4.88
N PHE A 157 -5.75 15.96 -3.82
CA PHE A 157 -5.42 15.43 -2.50
C PHE A 157 -5.64 13.92 -2.44
N TYR A 158 -4.71 13.23 -1.77
CA TYR A 158 -4.88 11.80 -1.52
C TYR A 158 -5.94 11.57 -0.45
N HIS A 159 -6.89 10.72 -0.74
CA HIS A 159 -7.86 10.18 0.20
C HIS A 159 -7.75 8.67 0.24
N LEU A 160 -7.97 8.07 1.41
CA LEU A 160 -8.03 6.63 1.56
C LEU A 160 -9.15 6.04 0.69
N PRO A 161 -9.00 4.79 0.21
CA PRO A 161 -10.09 4.06 -0.41
C PRO A 161 -11.32 4.02 0.52
N PRO A 162 -12.55 3.98 -0.04
CA PRO A 162 -13.74 3.83 0.76
C PRO A 162 -13.66 2.56 1.62
N ARG A 163 -13.89 2.71 2.92
CA ARG A 163 -13.97 1.57 3.84
C ARG A 163 -15.28 0.81 3.62
N GLN A 164 -15.24 -0.49 3.84
CA GLN A 164 -16.45 -1.28 3.94
C GLN A 164 -17.13 -0.99 5.28
N GLU A 165 -18.45 -0.85 5.28
CA GLU A 165 -19.25 -0.69 6.52
C GLU A 165 -19.36 -2.03 7.26
N LYS A 166 -18.23 -2.56 7.72
CA LYS A 166 -18.12 -3.80 8.47
C LYS A 166 -17.44 -3.56 9.80
N ARG A 167 -17.74 -4.39 10.78
CA ARG A 167 -17.13 -4.29 12.11
C ARG A 167 -15.67 -4.74 12.11
N SER A 168 -14.88 -4.14 12.96
CA SER A 168 -13.51 -4.60 13.21
C SER A 168 -13.54 -5.84 14.11
N PRO A 169 -12.98 -6.99 13.69
CA PRO A 169 -12.92 -8.17 14.54
C PRO A 169 -12.00 -7.98 15.77
N LEU A 170 -11.17 -6.93 15.77
CA LEU A 170 -10.27 -6.61 16.88
C LEU A 170 -10.92 -5.74 17.96
N GLU A 171 -12.06 -5.11 17.66
CA GLU A 171 -12.76 -4.16 18.53
C GLU A 171 -14.04 -4.74 19.11
N VAL A 172 -14.56 -5.83 18.52
CA VAL A 172 -15.79 -6.49 18.99
C VAL A 172 -15.51 -7.28 20.26
N SER A 173 -16.27 -6.99 21.33
CA SER A 173 -16.21 -7.77 22.57
C SER A 173 -16.83 -9.16 22.38
N ARG A 174 -16.53 -10.06 23.32
CA ARG A 174 -17.15 -11.40 23.32
C ARG A 174 -18.67 -11.32 23.42
N GLU A 175 -19.16 -10.44 24.26
CA GLU A 175 -20.59 -10.23 24.52
C GLU A 175 -21.29 -9.76 23.25
N GLU A 176 -20.75 -8.72 22.58
CA GLU A 176 -21.27 -8.22 21.28
C GLU A 176 -21.22 -9.30 20.20
N PHE A 177 -20.13 -10.09 20.13
CA PHE A 177 -20.03 -11.18 19.16
C PHE A 177 -21.13 -12.22 19.39
N LEU A 178 -21.40 -12.60 20.63
CA LEU A 178 -22.45 -13.57 20.98
C LEU A 178 -23.86 -13.02 20.67
N GLU A 179 -24.09 -11.74 20.90
CA GLU A 179 -25.35 -11.06 20.53
C GLU A 179 -25.56 -11.09 19.00
N LEU A 180 -24.54 -10.71 18.24
CA LEU A 180 -24.58 -10.78 16.77
C LEU A 180 -24.81 -12.20 16.25
N LEU A 181 -24.15 -13.19 16.86
CA LEU A 181 -24.29 -14.59 16.50
C LEU A 181 -25.69 -15.12 16.84
N SER A 182 -26.27 -14.71 17.97
CA SER A 182 -27.62 -15.13 18.38
C SER A 182 -28.73 -14.56 17.48
N ALA A 183 -28.46 -13.44 16.82
CA ALA A 183 -29.35 -12.83 15.84
C ALA A 183 -29.31 -13.50 14.47
N LEU A 184 -28.36 -14.44 14.25
CA LEU A 184 -28.24 -15.15 12.98
C LEU A 184 -29.42 -16.13 12.80
N PRO A 185 -30.08 -16.12 11.63
CA PRO A 185 -31.13 -17.10 11.36
C PRO A 185 -30.63 -18.54 11.44
N GLU A 186 -31.49 -19.44 11.93
CA GLU A 186 -31.16 -20.87 12.02
C GLU A 186 -30.86 -21.45 10.63
N GLY A 187 -29.71 -22.13 10.51
CA GLY A 187 -29.26 -22.69 9.25
C GLY A 187 -28.54 -21.72 8.31
N ALA A 188 -28.32 -20.48 8.69
CA ALA A 188 -27.51 -19.55 7.88
C ALA A 188 -26.04 -19.97 7.87
N PRO A 189 -25.33 -19.87 6.74
CA PRO A 189 -23.93 -20.23 6.62
C PRO A 189 -23.06 -19.25 7.44
N LEU A 190 -22.30 -19.79 8.40
CA LEU A 190 -21.49 -19.00 9.32
C LEU A 190 -20.34 -18.27 8.62
N ASP A 191 -19.73 -18.88 7.62
CA ASP A 191 -18.65 -18.28 6.82
C ASP A 191 -19.13 -17.03 6.07
N GLY A 192 -20.28 -17.11 5.40
CA GLY A 192 -20.89 -15.96 4.73
C GLY A 192 -21.22 -14.83 5.70
N TRP A 193 -21.82 -15.16 6.83
CA TRP A 193 -22.13 -14.18 7.87
C TRP A 193 -20.87 -13.49 8.45
N LEU A 194 -19.80 -14.25 8.70
CA LEU A 194 -18.53 -13.69 9.16
C LEU A 194 -17.95 -12.70 8.13
N LEU A 195 -17.97 -13.09 6.85
CA LEU A 195 -17.49 -12.24 5.77
C LEU A 195 -18.30 -10.96 5.59
N ASP A 196 -19.62 -11.04 5.79
CA ASP A 196 -20.51 -9.89 5.65
C ASP A 196 -20.46 -8.94 6.86
N THR A 197 -20.21 -9.48 8.05
CA THR A 197 -20.22 -8.74 9.31
C THR A 197 -18.89 -8.10 9.62
N PHE A 198 -17.77 -8.78 9.34
CA PHE A 198 -16.44 -8.35 9.75
C PHE A 198 -15.54 -8.00 8.57
N THR A 199 -14.72 -6.94 8.77
CA THR A 199 -13.69 -6.55 7.81
C THR A 199 -12.45 -7.44 7.92
N ALA A 200 -11.58 -7.37 6.92
CA ALA A 200 -10.28 -8.03 6.86
C ALA A 200 -10.28 -9.56 6.80
N LEU A 201 -11.43 -10.21 6.82
CA LEU A 201 -11.50 -11.65 6.62
C LEU A 201 -11.37 -12.00 5.14
N PRO A 202 -10.58 -13.03 4.78
CA PRO A 202 -10.51 -13.53 3.42
C PRO A 202 -11.75 -14.38 3.09
N PRO A 203 -12.18 -14.39 1.83
CA PRO A 203 -13.24 -15.29 1.37
C PRO A 203 -12.78 -16.74 1.35
#